data_cf7e6a8cf3a3849fbf765b18a149b972
#
_entry.id   cf7e6a8cf3a3849fbf765b18a149b972
#
_cell.length_a   1.000
_cell.length_b   1.000
_cell.length_c   1.000
_cell.angle_alpha   90.00
_cell.angle_beta   90.00
_cell.angle_gamma   90.00
#
_symmetry.space_group_name_H-M   'P 1'
#
loop_
_entity.id
_entity.type
_entity.pdbx_description
1 polymer ?
#
loop_
_entity_poly.entity_id
_entity_poly.type
_entity_poly.pdbx_seq_one_letter_code
_entity_poly.pdbx_strand_id
1 'polypeptide(L)'
;EKLKGDGVVKHGNLDSVRTYNHIEDAIQAYWICSNSDKYGEVYNIGGDYTCTVGEALDMLISKSTNNHTKELDPERVRPTDITLQIPSSEKFRNDFGWRPRKSLTHICDDLLDYWRKNI
;
A
#
# COMPACT_ATOMS: atom_id res chain seq x y z
N GLU A 1 -15.25 0.54 10.41
CA GLU A 1 -16.28 -0.49 10.59
C GLU A 1 -16.76 -0.61 12.03
N LYS A 2 -15.86 -0.68 13.01
CA LYS A 2 -16.22 -0.80 14.43
C LYS A 2 -16.44 0.53 15.13
N LEU A 3 -15.77 1.58 14.68
CA LEU A 3 -15.99 2.92 15.21
C LEU A 3 -17.35 3.42 14.72
N LYS A 4 -18.14 3.94 15.65
CA LYS A 4 -19.42 4.60 15.31
C LYS A 4 -19.12 5.89 14.57
N GLY A 5 -19.16 5.84 13.27
CA GLY A 5 -19.03 6.98 12.35
C GLY A 5 -20.25 7.12 11.46
N ASP A 6 -20.27 8.16 10.69
CA ASP A 6 -21.30 8.45 9.69
C ASP A 6 -21.20 7.57 8.42
N GLY A 7 -20.19 6.71 8.35
CA GLY A 7 -19.91 5.89 7.17
C GLY A 7 -19.23 6.66 6.04
N VAL A 8 -18.79 7.90 6.28
CA VAL A 8 -18.13 8.73 5.28
C VAL A 8 -16.61 8.62 5.43
N VAL A 9 -15.93 8.25 4.34
CA VAL A 9 -14.47 8.24 4.25
C VAL A 9 -14.00 9.53 3.59
N LYS A 10 -13.48 10.45 4.40
CA LYS A 10 -12.91 11.70 3.91
C LYS A 10 -11.52 11.46 3.30
N HIS A 11 -11.31 11.91 2.07
CA HIS A 11 -10.09 11.67 1.32
C HIS A 11 -9.55 12.93 0.66
N GLY A 12 -8.26 12.88 0.27
CA GLY A 12 -7.61 13.87 -0.58
C GLY A 12 -7.61 13.43 -2.04
N ASN A 13 -6.45 13.57 -2.73
CA ASN A 13 -6.30 13.17 -4.13
C ASN A 13 -6.36 11.64 -4.26
N LEU A 14 -7.26 11.14 -5.09
CA LEU A 14 -7.44 9.71 -5.40
C LEU A 14 -6.81 9.28 -6.73
N ASP A 15 -6.37 10.22 -7.56
CA ASP A 15 -5.88 9.95 -8.92
C ASP A 15 -4.40 9.55 -8.96
N SER A 16 -3.67 9.79 -7.86
CA SER A 16 -2.25 9.44 -7.76
C SER A 16 -2.03 7.94 -7.88
N VAL A 17 -1.12 7.56 -8.78
CA VAL A 17 -0.78 6.15 -9.05
C VAL A 17 0.38 5.70 -8.17
N ARG A 18 0.24 4.55 -7.53
CA ARG A 18 1.21 3.97 -6.58
C ARG A 18 1.37 2.47 -6.79
N THR A 19 2.47 1.94 -6.30
CA THR A 19 2.60 0.51 -6.01
C THR A 19 2.37 0.27 -4.53
N TYR A 20 1.77 -0.87 -4.22
CA TYR A 20 1.51 -1.29 -2.84
C TYR A 20 2.32 -2.55 -2.56
N ASN A 21 3.05 -2.55 -1.45
CA ASN A 21 3.83 -3.67 -1.00
C ASN A 21 3.39 -4.09 0.40
N HIS A 22 3.22 -5.37 0.63
CA HIS A 22 2.87 -5.89 1.95
C HIS A 22 4.04 -5.71 2.91
N ILE A 23 3.73 -5.41 4.18
CA ILE A 23 4.77 -5.18 5.19
C ILE A 23 5.69 -6.39 5.38
N GLU A 24 5.16 -7.62 5.32
CA GLU A 24 5.96 -8.84 5.41
C GLU A 24 6.95 -8.98 4.25
N ASP A 25 6.54 -8.62 3.03
CA ASP A 25 7.43 -8.64 1.86
C ASP A 25 8.51 -7.58 1.99
N ALA A 26 8.18 -6.39 2.51
CA ALA A 26 9.16 -5.35 2.78
C ALA A 26 10.16 -5.78 3.87
N ILE A 27 9.69 -6.35 4.99
CA ILE A 27 10.56 -6.87 6.06
C ILE A 27 11.47 -7.97 5.54
N GLN A 28 10.95 -8.89 4.69
CA GLN A 28 11.76 -9.91 4.07
C GLN A 28 12.88 -9.31 3.21
N ALA A 29 12.60 -8.24 2.45
CA ALA A 29 13.61 -7.57 1.66
C ALA A 29 14.71 -6.94 2.56
N TYR A 30 14.35 -6.28 3.66
CA TYR A 30 15.32 -5.78 4.63
C TYR A 30 16.16 -6.91 5.25
N TRP A 31 15.53 -8.03 5.60
CA TRP A 31 16.23 -9.19 6.14
C TRP A 31 17.25 -9.75 5.15
N ILE A 32 16.89 -9.88 3.88
CA ILE A 32 17.79 -10.31 2.82
C ILE A 32 18.99 -9.36 2.71
N CYS A 33 18.76 -8.04 2.66
CA CYS A 33 19.83 -7.06 2.62
C CYS A 33 20.78 -7.17 3.81
N SER A 34 20.24 -7.30 5.02
CA SER A 34 21.04 -7.34 6.24
C SER A 34 21.93 -8.57 6.36
N ASN A 35 21.58 -9.66 5.68
CA ASN A 35 22.33 -10.92 5.66
C ASN A 35 23.15 -11.13 4.37
N SER A 36 23.23 -10.11 3.51
CA SER A 36 23.98 -10.18 2.27
C SER A 36 25.41 -9.64 2.44
N ASP A 37 26.27 -9.97 1.49
CA ASP A 37 27.64 -9.44 1.35
C ASP A 37 27.71 -8.23 0.38
N LYS A 38 26.58 -7.74 -0.09
CA LYS A 38 26.48 -6.58 -0.98
C LYS A 38 26.45 -5.28 -0.18
N TYR A 39 27.61 -4.76 0.15
CA TYR A 39 27.77 -3.54 0.94
C TYR A 39 27.73 -2.27 0.05
N GLY A 40 27.19 -1.18 0.62
CA GLY A 40 27.18 0.13 -0.04
C GLY A 40 26.20 0.27 -1.21
N GLU A 41 25.36 -0.74 -1.46
CA GLU A 41 24.39 -0.74 -2.54
C GLU A 41 23.06 -0.11 -2.13
N VAL A 42 22.40 0.55 -3.09
CA VAL A 42 21.06 1.15 -2.90
C VAL A 42 20.06 0.39 -3.75
N TYR A 43 18.93 0.03 -3.14
CA TYR A 43 17.85 -0.69 -3.77
C TYR A 43 16.51 -0.01 -3.56
N ASN A 44 15.67 -0.01 -4.61
CA ASN A 44 14.26 0.31 -4.49
C ASN A 44 13.46 -0.97 -4.29
N ILE A 45 12.51 -0.93 -3.36
CA ILE A 45 11.57 -2.02 -3.12
C ILE A 45 10.16 -1.48 -3.36
N GLY A 46 9.45 -2.07 -4.30
CA GLY A 46 8.06 -1.75 -4.63
C GLY A 46 7.24 -3.01 -4.83
N GLY A 47 5.92 -2.86 -4.74
CA GLY A 47 4.98 -3.93 -5.09
C GLY A 47 4.88 -4.15 -6.60
N ASP A 48 4.39 -5.30 -7.00
CA ASP A 48 4.17 -5.64 -8.43
C ASP A 48 2.81 -5.14 -8.95
N TYR A 49 1.92 -4.73 -8.06
CA TYR A 49 0.62 -4.21 -8.43
C TYR A 49 0.59 -2.69 -8.39
N THR A 50 0.18 -2.10 -9.48
CA THR A 50 0.07 -0.64 -9.65
C THR A 50 -1.39 -0.26 -9.82
N CYS A 51 -1.87 0.68 -9.01
CA CYS A 51 -3.20 1.24 -9.14
C CYS A 51 -3.25 2.67 -8.59
N THR A 52 -4.37 3.36 -8.81
CA THR A 52 -4.64 4.64 -8.17
C THR A 52 -4.93 4.46 -6.68
N VAL A 53 -4.76 5.53 -5.92
CA VAL A 53 -5.19 5.57 -4.51
C VAL A 53 -6.70 5.30 -4.40
N GLY A 54 -7.47 5.80 -5.39
CA GLY A 54 -8.91 5.58 -5.48
C GLY A 54 -9.29 4.11 -5.63
N GLU A 55 -8.63 3.39 -6.55
CA GLU A 55 -8.85 1.96 -6.74
C GLU A 55 -8.50 1.13 -5.49
N ALA A 56 -7.40 1.49 -4.81
CA ALA A 56 -7.03 0.84 -3.56
C ALA A 56 -8.08 1.10 -2.44
N LEU A 57 -8.59 2.33 -2.36
CA LEU A 57 -9.66 2.69 -1.42
C LEU A 57 -10.95 1.95 -1.74
N ASP A 58 -11.33 1.85 -3.03
CA ASP A 58 -12.52 1.12 -3.46
C ASP A 58 -12.42 -0.37 -3.10
N MET A 59 -11.25 -0.97 -3.24
CA MET A 59 -11.02 -2.35 -2.80
C MET A 59 -11.22 -2.50 -1.29
N LEU A 60 -10.71 -1.59 -0.46
CA LEU A 60 -10.95 -1.60 0.99
C LEU A 60 -12.42 -1.45 1.33
N ILE A 61 -13.12 -0.51 0.69
CA ILE A 61 -14.56 -0.29 0.90
C ILE A 61 -15.36 -1.54 0.49
N SER A 62 -15.03 -2.16 -0.63
CA SER A 62 -15.73 -3.37 -1.10
C SER A 62 -15.60 -4.57 -0.15
N LYS A 63 -14.56 -4.61 0.66
CA LYS A 63 -14.30 -5.65 1.67
C LYS A 63 -14.81 -5.26 3.07
N SER A 64 -15.33 -4.05 3.22
CA SER A 64 -15.94 -3.60 4.47
C SER A 64 -17.26 -4.33 4.72
N THR A 65 -17.57 -4.54 6.00
CA THR A 65 -18.85 -5.10 6.44
C THR A 65 -19.98 -4.06 6.45
N ASN A 66 -19.63 -2.79 6.38
CA ASN A 66 -20.55 -1.65 6.38
C ASN A 66 -20.51 -0.90 5.05
N ASN A 67 -21.59 -0.23 4.74
CA ASN A 67 -21.62 0.68 3.59
C ASN A 67 -20.85 1.96 3.92
N HIS A 68 -19.93 2.32 3.05
CA HIS A 68 -19.15 3.55 3.14
C HIS A 68 -19.29 4.36 1.86
N THR A 69 -19.34 5.68 2.03
CA THR A 69 -19.28 6.66 0.92
C THR A 69 -17.94 7.40 0.96
N LYS A 70 -17.52 7.92 -0.16
CA LYS A 70 -16.31 8.74 -0.30
C LYS A 70 -16.68 10.21 -0.40
N GLU A 71 -15.97 11.07 0.32
CA GLU A 71 -16.14 12.52 0.26
C GLU A 71 -14.78 13.21 0.16
N LEU A 72 -14.64 14.10 -0.82
CA LEU A 72 -13.44 14.92 -0.95
C LEU A 72 -13.36 15.92 0.20
N ASP A 73 -12.26 15.87 0.92
CA ASP A 73 -11.91 16.85 1.94
C ASP A 73 -10.81 17.78 1.38
N PRO A 74 -11.12 19.05 1.08
CA PRO A 74 -10.15 19.98 0.50
C PRO A 74 -8.90 20.18 1.36
N GLU A 75 -9.02 20.04 2.69
CA GLU A 75 -7.86 20.17 3.60
C GLU A 75 -6.85 19.04 3.46
N ARG A 76 -7.26 17.90 2.87
CA ARG A 76 -6.40 16.74 2.58
C ARG A 76 -5.80 16.79 1.18
N VAL A 77 -6.20 17.75 0.36
CA VAL A 77 -5.61 17.94 -0.97
C VAL A 77 -4.31 18.73 -0.83
N ARG A 78 -3.20 18.09 -1.18
CA ARG A 78 -1.89 18.77 -1.17
C ARG A 78 -1.77 19.70 -2.37
N PRO A 79 -1.21 20.92 -2.20
CA PRO A 79 -0.97 21.84 -3.31
C PRO A 79 -0.05 21.26 -4.40
N THR A 80 0.89 20.39 -3.99
CA THR A 80 1.78 19.64 -4.89
C THR A 80 1.74 18.18 -4.51
N ASP A 81 1.37 17.33 -5.45
CA ASP A 81 1.32 15.88 -5.26
C ASP A 81 2.12 15.17 -6.36
N ILE A 82 2.71 14.05 -6.01
CA ILE A 82 3.36 13.15 -6.97
C ILE A 82 2.27 12.31 -7.63
N THR A 83 1.99 12.57 -8.89
CA THR A 83 0.91 11.89 -9.62
C THR A 83 1.24 10.43 -9.95
N LEU A 84 2.53 10.13 -10.14
CA LEU A 84 3.01 8.80 -10.52
C LEU A 84 4.24 8.43 -9.70
N GLN A 85 4.17 7.32 -8.95
CA GLN A 85 5.31 6.79 -8.21
C GLN A 85 5.33 5.26 -8.31
N ILE A 86 6.16 4.76 -9.21
CA ILE A 86 6.31 3.33 -9.50
C ILE A 86 7.80 2.98 -9.38
N PRO A 87 8.30 2.63 -8.18
CA PRO A 87 9.70 2.24 -8.01
C PRO A 87 9.95 0.88 -8.68
N SER A 88 11.08 0.78 -9.39
CA SER A 88 11.53 -0.49 -9.95
C SER A 88 12.33 -1.28 -8.91
N SER A 89 11.90 -2.51 -8.66
CA SER A 89 12.64 -3.46 -7.80
C SER A 89 13.56 -4.38 -8.62
N GLU A 90 13.81 -4.08 -9.89
CA GLU A 90 14.54 -4.95 -10.81
C GLU A 90 15.96 -5.27 -10.32
N LYS A 91 16.71 -4.26 -9.88
CA LYS A 91 18.05 -4.47 -9.32
C LYS A 91 18.03 -5.44 -8.14
N PHE A 92 17.07 -5.26 -7.22
CA PHE A 92 16.95 -6.13 -6.05
C PHE A 92 16.56 -7.56 -6.43
N ARG A 93 15.66 -7.71 -7.43
CA ARG A 93 15.30 -9.02 -7.96
C ARG A 93 16.46 -9.75 -8.60
N ASN A 94 17.26 -9.04 -9.40
CA ASN A 94 18.40 -9.63 -10.08
C ASN A 94 19.49 -10.07 -9.10
N ASP A 95 19.70 -9.28 -8.04
CA ASP A 95 20.75 -9.57 -7.04
C ASP A 95 20.34 -10.68 -6.06
N PHE A 96 19.07 -10.75 -5.69
CA PHE A 96 18.60 -11.59 -4.59
C PHE A 96 17.46 -12.56 -4.94
N GLY A 97 16.94 -12.53 -6.14
CA GLY A 97 15.79 -13.37 -6.54
C GLY A 97 14.48 -13.02 -5.82
N TRP A 98 14.44 -11.91 -5.09
CA TRP A 98 13.26 -11.53 -4.32
C TRP A 98 12.11 -11.04 -5.20
N ARG A 99 10.90 -11.39 -4.81
CA ARG A 99 9.66 -10.85 -5.39
C ARG A 99 8.61 -10.69 -4.30
N PRO A 100 7.73 -9.67 -4.39
CA PRO A 100 6.58 -9.60 -3.50
C PRO A 100 5.69 -10.84 -3.70
N ARG A 101 5.20 -11.38 -2.60
CA ARG A 101 4.37 -12.60 -2.58
C ARG A 101 2.89 -12.31 -2.38
N LYS A 102 2.59 -11.15 -1.77
CA LYS A 102 1.25 -10.77 -1.41
C LYS A 102 0.67 -9.75 -2.38
N SER A 103 -0.54 -10.02 -2.86
CA SER A 103 -1.30 -9.10 -3.73
C SER A 103 -1.93 -7.96 -2.93
N LEU A 104 -2.43 -6.92 -3.63
CA LEU A 104 -3.20 -5.85 -3.00
C LEU A 104 -4.43 -6.38 -2.24
N THR A 105 -5.07 -7.43 -2.75
CA THR A 105 -6.18 -8.10 -2.06
C THR A 105 -5.77 -8.61 -0.68
N HIS A 106 -4.63 -9.31 -0.57
CA HIS A 106 -4.10 -9.77 0.72
C HIS A 106 -3.75 -8.60 1.64
N ILE A 107 -3.17 -7.51 1.09
CA ILE A 107 -2.86 -6.31 1.88
C ILE A 107 -4.13 -5.74 2.51
N CYS A 108 -5.21 -5.61 1.72
CA CYS A 108 -6.48 -5.10 2.21
C CYS A 108 -7.12 -6.01 3.25
N ASP A 109 -7.09 -7.33 3.04
CA ASP A 109 -7.64 -8.32 3.98
C ASP A 109 -6.89 -8.27 5.32
N ASP A 110 -5.56 -8.36 5.29
CA ASP A 110 -4.73 -8.34 6.49
C ASP A 110 -4.87 -7.00 7.25
N LEU A 111 -4.99 -5.87 6.53
CA LEU A 111 -5.19 -4.55 7.12
C LEU A 111 -6.54 -4.46 7.84
N LEU A 112 -7.63 -4.89 7.20
CA LEU A 112 -8.96 -4.88 7.81
C LEU A 112 -9.03 -5.83 9.00
N ASP A 113 -8.46 -7.02 8.88
CA ASP A 113 -8.43 -7.99 9.97
C ASP A 113 -7.62 -7.50 11.17
N TYR A 114 -6.49 -6.84 10.92
CA TYR A 114 -5.71 -6.22 11.99
C TYR A 114 -6.56 -5.20 12.78
N TRP A 115 -7.20 -4.26 12.09
CA TRP A 115 -7.99 -3.23 12.75
C TRP A 115 -9.27 -3.78 13.39
N ARG A 116 -9.90 -4.78 12.79
CA ARG A 116 -11.05 -5.47 13.40
C ARG A 116 -10.72 -6.13 14.73
N LYS A 117 -9.49 -6.57 14.91
CA LYS A 117 -9.03 -7.22 16.15
C LYS A 117 -8.55 -6.20 17.19
N ASN A 118 -8.08 -5.03 16.78
CA ASN A 118 -7.38 -4.07 17.64
C ASN A 118 -8.17 -2.79 17.95
N ILE A 119 -9.43 -2.69 17.54
CA ILE A 119 -10.34 -1.59 17.88
C ILE A 119 -11.50 -2.09 18.75
#